data_fedca19857d5e2e272f27204afc4aa62
#
_entry.id   fedca19857d5e2e272f27204afc4aa62
#
_cell.length_a   1.000
_cell.length_b   1.000
_cell.length_c   1.000
_cell.angle_alpha   90.00
_cell.angle_beta   90.00
_cell.angle_gamma   90.00
#
_symmetry.space_group_name_H-M   'P 1'
#
loop_
_entity.id
_entity.type
_entity.pdbx_description
1 polymer ?
#
loop_
_entity_poly.entity_id
_entity_poly.type
_entity_poly.pdbx_seq_one_letter_code
_entity_poly.pdbx_strand_id
1 'polypeptide(L)'
;LITSSAASDVYKRQVFNPEVMSLADLLKVFWECHDPTQGMRQGNDIGSQYRSVIFLNSELHKDESLSSLETYQDELELNGYGPITTEISMMKNYFLAEEYHQQYLAKNPNGYCGLGGTGCSFPNN
;
A
#
# COMPACT_ATOMS: atom_id res chain seq x y z
N LEU A 1 -1.87 9.48 4.21
CA LEU A 1 -1.82 8.06 3.89
C LEU A 1 -0.38 7.58 3.89
N ILE A 2 -0.10 6.53 4.63
CA ILE A 2 1.25 5.95 4.73
C ILE A 2 1.17 4.47 4.41
N THR A 3 2.03 4.00 3.50
CA THR A 3 2.13 2.61 3.11
C THR A 3 3.55 2.09 3.25
N SER A 4 3.72 0.79 3.43
CA SER A 4 5.04 0.18 3.44
C SER A 4 5.58 0.03 2.03
N SER A 5 6.92 -0.03 1.92
CA SER A 5 7.60 -0.25 0.65
C SER A 5 8.44 -1.52 0.72
N ALA A 6 8.31 -2.37 -0.29
CA ALA A 6 9.12 -3.59 -0.41
C ALA A 6 10.59 -3.31 -0.67
N ALA A 7 10.94 -2.12 -1.13
CA ALA A 7 12.32 -1.76 -1.47
C ALA A 7 13.12 -1.19 -0.30
N SER A 8 12.49 -0.99 0.87
CA SER A 8 13.16 -0.38 2.02
C SER A 8 12.42 -0.74 3.31
N ASP A 9 13.07 -0.53 4.44
CA ASP A 9 12.49 -0.74 5.77
C ASP A 9 11.62 0.43 6.23
N VAL A 10 11.31 1.37 5.35
CA VAL A 10 10.58 2.60 5.68
C VAL A 10 9.23 2.63 4.99
N TYR A 11 8.29 3.32 5.61
CA TYR A 11 6.97 3.55 5.05
C TYR A 11 7.00 4.76 4.12
N LYS A 12 6.18 4.72 3.08
CA LYS A 12 5.97 5.86 2.20
C LYS A 12 4.84 6.72 2.73
N ARG A 13 5.11 8.00 2.95
CA ARG A 13 4.11 8.99 3.28
C ARG A 13 3.67 9.73 2.03
N GLN A 14 2.38 9.84 1.84
CA GLN A 14 1.80 10.54 0.71
C GLN A 14 0.92 11.67 1.20
N VAL A 15 1.16 12.86 0.66
CA VAL A 15 0.30 14.02 0.85
C VAL A 15 -0.34 14.30 -0.51
N PHE A 16 -1.66 14.37 -0.55
CA PHE A 16 -2.37 14.52 -1.81
C PHE A 16 -3.41 15.64 -1.73
N ASN A 17 -3.71 16.22 -2.89
CA ASN A 17 -4.76 17.22 -3.03
C ASN A 17 -6.07 16.51 -3.40
N PRO A 18 -7.07 16.49 -2.50
CA PRO A 18 -8.32 15.79 -2.76
C PRO A 18 -9.15 16.37 -3.90
N GLU A 19 -8.85 17.59 -4.35
CA GLU A 19 -9.47 18.19 -5.52
C GLU A 19 -8.92 17.62 -6.84
N VAL A 20 -7.71 17.08 -6.81
CA VAL A 20 -7.04 16.51 -7.98
C VAL A 20 -7.13 14.98 -7.98
N MET A 21 -6.93 14.37 -6.82
CA MET A 21 -6.93 12.92 -6.65
C MET A 21 -7.66 12.57 -5.36
N SER A 22 -8.64 11.70 -5.45
CA SER A 22 -9.40 11.26 -4.27
C SER A 22 -8.64 10.19 -3.48
N LEU A 23 -9.05 9.98 -2.23
CA LEU A 23 -8.56 8.84 -1.45
C LEU A 23 -8.88 7.51 -2.15
N ALA A 24 -10.06 7.41 -2.78
CA ALA A 24 -10.44 6.21 -3.53
C ALA A 24 -9.44 5.90 -4.65
N ASP A 25 -8.95 6.93 -5.36
CA ASP A 25 -7.95 6.76 -6.41
C ASP A 25 -6.63 6.23 -5.85
N LEU A 26 -6.19 6.78 -4.70
CA LEU A 26 -4.96 6.31 -4.04
C LEU A 26 -5.10 4.88 -3.54
N LEU A 27 -6.24 4.53 -2.96
CA LEU A 27 -6.50 3.17 -2.48
C LEU A 27 -6.51 2.18 -3.64
N LYS A 28 -7.07 2.56 -4.78
CA LYS A 28 -7.03 1.74 -5.99
C LYS A 28 -5.59 1.43 -6.40
N VAL A 29 -4.73 2.44 -6.47
CA VAL A 29 -3.32 2.26 -6.81
C VAL A 29 -2.64 1.35 -5.77
N PHE A 30 -2.90 1.58 -4.50
CA PHE A 30 -2.33 0.77 -3.42
C PHE A 30 -2.68 -0.72 -3.59
N TRP A 31 -3.97 -1.03 -3.78
CA TRP A 31 -4.40 -2.42 -3.90
C TRP A 31 -3.85 -3.09 -5.16
N GLU A 32 -3.72 -2.35 -6.25
CA GLU A 32 -3.28 -2.93 -7.52
C GLU A 32 -1.76 -3.06 -7.66
N CYS A 33 -0.98 -2.30 -6.90
CA CYS A 33 0.48 -2.25 -7.09
C CYS A 33 1.26 -3.33 -6.34
N HIS A 34 0.62 -4.09 -5.47
CA HIS A 34 1.28 -5.14 -4.68
C HIS A 34 0.31 -6.28 -4.39
N ASP A 35 0.82 -7.36 -3.79
CA ASP A 35 -0.02 -8.47 -3.35
C ASP A 35 -0.32 -8.31 -1.85
N PRO A 36 -1.55 -7.93 -1.47
CA PRO A 36 -1.91 -7.70 -0.07
C PRO A 36 -2.22 -8.97 0.72
N THR A 37 -1.98 -10.15 0.16
CA THR A 37 -2.32 -11.44 0.80
C THR A 37 -1.12 -12.19 1.36
N GLN A 38 0.08 -11.62 1.31
CA GLN A 38 1.31 -12.34 1.60
C GLN A 38 1.76 -12.31 3.07
N GLY A 39 1.04 -11.63 3.95
CA GLY A 39 1.42 -11.55 5.36
C GLY A 39 2.70 -10.72 5.55
N MET A 40 3.69 -11.29 6.24
CA MET A 40 4.94 -10.61 6.57
C MET A 40 5.98 -10.71 5.43
N ARG A 41 5.53 -10.59 4.18
CA ARG A 41 6.43 -10.61 3.02
C ARG A 41 5.81 -9.87 1.85
N GLN A 42 6.64 -9.54 0.88
CA GLN A 42 6.20 -9.06 -0.43
C GLN A 42 7.15 -9.64 -1.48
N GLY A 43 6.63 -10.58 -2.29
CA GLY A 43 7.44 -11.30 -3.27
C GLY A 43 8.60 -12.05 -2.61
N ASN A 44 9.82 -11.76 -3.01
CA ASN A 44 11.03 -12.37 -2.46
C ASN A 44 11.50 -11.73 -1.15
N ASP A 45 10.94 -10.60 -0.76
CA ASP A 45 11.33 -9.89 0.45
C ASP A 45 10.52 -10.42 1.63
N ILE A 46 11.20 -10.98 2.63
CA ILE A 46 10.57 -11.61 3.79
C ILE A 46 10.93 -10.83 5.05
N GLY A 47 9.92 -10.56 5.88
CA GLY A 47 10.08 -9.86 7.15
C GLY A 47 8.91 -8.91 7.41
N SER A 48 8.73 -8.52 8.68
CA SER A 48 7.64 -7.63 9.08
C SER A 48 7.73 -6.25 8.43
N GLN A 49 8.92 -5.81 8.03
CA GLN A 49 9.13 -4.54 7.32
C GLN A 49 8.53 -4.55 5.92
N TYR A 50 8.23 -5.72 5.38
CA TYR A 50 7.65 -5.88 4.04
C TYR A 50 6.15 -6.18 4.06
N ARG A 51 5.53 -6.15 5.24
CA ARG A 51 4.10 -6.39 5.35
C ARG A 51 3.30 -5.26 4.71
N SER A 52 2.13 -5.60 4.21
CA SER A 52 1.19 -4.62 3.65
C SER A 52 0.52 -3.84 4.78
N VAL A 53 0.58 -2.52 4.74
CA VAL A 53 0.00 -1.68 5.79
C VAL A 53 -0.42 -0.32 5.26
N ILE A 54 -1.52 0.18 5.80
CA ILE A 54 -1.97 1.56 5.62
C ILE A 54 -2.02 2.21 6.99
N PHE A 55 -1.22 3.26 7.19
CA PHE A 55 -1.30 4.10 8.37
C PHE A 55 -2.04 5.39 8.04
N LEU A 56 -3.03 5.71 8.83
CA LEU A 56 -3.92 6.86 8.61
C LEU A 56 -3.62 7.98 9.61
N ASN A 57 -3.71 9.21 9.15
CA ASN A 57 -3.60 10.40 10.01
C ASN A 57 -4.96 10.91 10.48
N SER A 58 -6.05 10.40 9.93
CA SER A 58 -7.40 10.86 10.21
C SER A 58 -8.38 9.70 10.31
N GLU A 59 -9.22 9.72 11.32
CA GLU A 59 -10.32 8.77 11.48
C GLU A 59 -11.32 8.83 10.32
N LEU A 60 -11.41 9.98 9.64
CA LEU A 60 -12.32 10.15 8.50
C LEU A 60 -11.99 9.22 7.34
N HIS A 61 -10.73 8.80 7.22
CA HIS A 61 -10.29 7.92 6.14
C HIS A 61 -10.44 6.44 6.46
N LYS A 62 -10.74 6.11 7.70
CA LYS A 62 -10.76 4.71 8.16
C LYS A 62 -11.87 3.90 7.50
N ASP A 63 -13.08 4.44 7.49
CA ASP A 63 -14.24 3.73 6.93
C ASP A 63 -14.06 3.49 5.43
N GLU A 64 -13.57 4.48 4.70
CA GLU A 64 -13.31 4.35 3.27
C GLU A 64 -12.22 3.33 2.98
N SER A 65 -11.16 3.33 3.79
CA SER A 65 -10.05 2.36 3.65
C SER A 65 -10.53 0.93 3.91
N LEU A 66 -11.31 0.72 4.96
CA LEU A 66 -11.88 -0.60 5.28
C LEU A 66 -12.87 -1.06 4.21
N SER A 67 -13.70 -0.16 3.70
CA SER A 67 -14.64 -0.47 2.63
C SER A 67 -13.92 -0.87 1.35
N SER A 68 -12.82 -0.19 1.02
CA SER A 68 -12.00 -0.55 -0.13
C SER A 68 -11.36 -1.92 0.02
N LEU A 69 -10.94 -2.27 1.23
CA LEU A 69 -10.39 -3.59 1.54
C LEU A 69 -11.43 -4.68 1.26
N GLU A 70 -12.65 -4.51 1.75
CA GLU A 70 -13.72 -5.47 1.52
C GLU A 70 -14.03 -5.64 0.04
N THR A 71 -14.09 -4.53 -0.71
CA THR A 71 -14.35 -4.55 -2.15
C THR A 71 -13.25 -5.30 -2.90
N TYR A 72 -11.99 -5.04 -2.57
CA TYR A 72 -10.88 -5.73 -3.23
C TYR A 72 -10.75 -7.18 -2.80
N GLN A 73 -11.09 -7.49 -1.55
CA GLN A 73 -11.13 -8.87 -1.05
C GLN A 73 -12.08 -9.73 -1.89
N ASP A 74 -13.26 -9.22 -2.19
CA ASP A 74 -14.23 -9.94 -3.02
C ASP A 74 -13.66 -10.21 -4.41
N GLU A 75 -12.98 -9.24 -5.01
CA GLU A 75 -12.35 -9.41 -6.32
C GLU A 75 -11.22 -10.44 -6.28
N LEU A 76 -10.41 -10.42 -5.24
CA LEU A 76 -9.32 -11.39 -5.07
C LEU A 76 -9.85 -12.81 -4.88
N GLU A 77 -10.91 -12.98 -4.11
CA GLU A 77 -11.53 -14.30 -3.92
C GLU A 77 -12.05 -14.90 -5.22
N LEU A 78 -12.64 -14.07 -6.09
CA LEU A 78 -13.08 -14.51 -7.41
C LEU A 78 -11.92 -15.00 -8.29
N ASN A 79 -10.70 -14.55 -8.00
CA ASN A 79 -9.50 -14.93 -8.76
C ASN A 79 -8.63 -15.95 -8.02
N GLY A 80 -9.14 -16.57 -6.95
CA GLY A 80 -8.46 -17.66 -6.25
C GLY A 80 -7.42 -17.24 -5.23
N TYR A 81 -7.38 -15.98 -4.83
CA TYR A 81 -6.47 -15.50 -3.79
C TYR A 81 -7.07 -15.70 -2.40
N GLY A 82 -6.20 -15.78 -1.41
CA GLY A 82 -6.59 -15.90 -0.01
C GLY A 82 -7.00 -14.55 0.62
N PRO A 83 -7.12 -14.51 1.96
CA PRO A 83 -7.52 -13.29 2.64
C PRO A 83 -6.46 -12.20 2.57
N ILE A 84 -6.91 -10.96 2.51
CA ILE A 84 -6.04 -9.78 2.63
C ILE A 84 -5.49 -9.72 4.04
N THR A 85 -4.17 -9.51 4.14
CA THR A 85 -3.45 -9.41 5.42
C THR A 85 -3.04 -7.98 5.75
N THR A 86 -3.47 -7.01 4.96
CA THR A 86 -3.14 -5.60 5.15
C THR A 86 -3.61 -5.09 6.51
N GLU A 87 -2.69 -4.47 7.26
CA GLU A 87 -3.04 -3.76 8.49
C GLU A 87 -3.54 -2.37 8.14
N ILE A 88 -4.65 -1.95 8.72
CA ILE A 88 -5.15 -0.56 8.61
C ILE A 88 -5.25 -0.01 10.03
N SER A 89 -4.40 0.96 10.35
CA SER A 89 -4.34 1.53 11.70
C SER A 89 -3.97 3.01 11.66
N MET A 90 -4.15 3.67 12.80
CA MET A 90 -3.73 5.08 12.94
C MET A 90 -2.21 5.14 13.13
N MET A 91 -1.57 6.11 12.49
CA MET A 91 -0.15 6.33 12.65
C MET A 91 0.17 6.86 14.05
N LYS A 92 1.22 6.30 14.67
CA LYS A 92 1.70 6.74 15.98
C LYS A 92 2.96 7.57 15.88
N ASN A 93 3.96 7.09 15.15
CA ASN A 93 5.25 7.74 14.99
C ASN A 93 5.71 7.66 13.54
N TYR A 94 6.33 8.72 13.07
CA TYR A 94 6.91 8.77 11.73
C TYR A 94 8.23 9.53 11.76
N PHE A 95 9.27 8.90 11.23
CA PHE A 95 10.59 9.50 11.09
C PHE A 95 10.98 9.52 9.62
N LEU A 96 11.56 10.64 9.17
CA LEU A 96 12.04 10.75 7.80
C LEU A 96 13.20 9.80 7.56
N ALA A 97 13.21 9.15 6.42
CA ALA A 97 14.34 8.38 5.97
C ALA A 97 15.50 9.31 5.59
N GLU A 98 16.69 8.75 5.45
CA GLU A 98 17.86 9.48 4.93
C GLU A 98 17.52 10.05 3.55
N GLU A 99 18.06 11.21 3.23
CA GLU A 99 17.70 11.91 2.01
C GLU A 99 17.99 11.10 0.75
N TYR A 100 19.09 10.32 0.74
CA TYR A 100 19.40 9.46 -0.42
C TYR A 100 18.35 8.39 -0.66
N HIS A 101 17.56 8.04 0.37
CA HIS A 101 16.51 7.03 0.30
C HIS A 101 15.16 7.62 -0.15
N GLN A 102 14.96 8.90 0.13
CA GLN A 102 13.72 9.57 -0.26
C GLN A 102 13.65 9.71 -1.78
N GLN A 103 12.50 9.35 -2.36
CA GLN A 103 12.27 9.36 -3.80
C GLN A 103 13.35 8.57 -4.57
N TYR A 104 13.75 7.43 -4.00
CA TYR A 104 14.86 6.63 -4.52
C TYR A 104 14.69 6.27 -6.00
N LEU A 105 13.51 5.81 -6.42
CA LEU A 105 13.28 5.41 -7.81
C LEU A 105 13.25 6.60 -8.77
N ALA A 106 12.86 7.79 -8.31
CA ALA A 106 12.95 8.99 -9.12
C ALA A 106 14.41 9.39 -9.37
N LYS A 107 15.27 9.22 -8.35
CA LYS A 107 16.72 9.49 -8.44
C LYS A 107 17.48 8.37 -9.15
N ASN A 108 16.98 7.14 -9.06
CA ASN A 108 17.59 5.93 -9.60
C ASN A 108 16.54 5.13 -10.38
N PRO A 109 16.19 5.55 -11.62
CA PRO A 109 15.09 4.91 -12.37
C PRO A 109 15.28 3.42 -12.62
N ASN A 110 16.53 2.93 -12.65
CA ASN A 110 16.85 1.50 -12.83
C ASN A 110 17.09 0.79 -11.50
N GLY A 111 16.81 1.44 -10.37
CA GLY A 111 16.96 0.86 -9.05
C GLY A 111 15.96 -0.26 -8.78
N TYR A 112 16.26 -1.09 -7.80
CA TYR A 112 15.39 -2.21 -7.43
C TYR A 112 14.05 -1.73 -6.88
N CYS A 113 12.96 -2.29 -7.42
CA CYS A 113 11.61 -2.16 -6.88
C CYS A 113 10.98 -3.55 -6.84
N GLY A 114 10.73 -4.07 -5.63
CA GLY A 114 10.16 -5.40 -5.44
C GLY A 114 8.63 -5.44 -5.56
N LEU A 115 7.98 -4.36 -5.96
CA LEU A 115 6.53 -4.31 -6.05
C LEU A 115 6.03 -4.97 -7.33
N GLY A 116 5.04 -5.84 -7.19
CA GLY A 116 4.31 -6.44 -8.28
C GLY A 116 2.92 -6.81 -7.81
N GLY A 117 1.90 -6.48 -8.57
CA GLY A 117 0.52 -6.74 -8.20
C GLY A 117 0.10 -8.18 -8.46
N THR A 118 -1.13 -8.50 -8.07
CA THR A 118 -1.78 -9.79 -8.32
C THR A 118 -2.29 -9.94 -9.76
N GLY A 119 -2.33 -8.85 -10.51
CA GLY A 119 -2.97 -8.81 -11.82
C GLY A 119 -4.47 -8.50 -11.75
N CYS A 120 -5.06 -8.47 -10.57
CA CYS A 120 -6.47 -8.14 -10.40
C CYS A 120 -6.66 -6.62 -10.37
N SER A 121 -7.66 -6.14 -11.11
CA SER A 121 -8.01 -4.73 -11.10
C SER A 121 -8.99 -4.43 -9.97
N PHE A 122 -8.91 -3.24 -9.41
CA PHE A 122 -9.89 -2.79 -8.44
C PHE A 122 -11.23 -2.54 -9.16
N PRO A 123 -12.34 -3.10 -8.64
CA PRO A 123 -13.64 -2.93 -9.29
C PRO A 123 -14.05 -1.47 -9.40
N ASN A 124 -14.51 -1.08 -10.58
CA ASN A 124 -15.10 0.23 -10.83
C ASN A 124 -16.62 0.12 -10.70
N ASN A 125 -17.16 0.90 -9.82
CA ASN A 125 -18.61 1.01 -9.67
C ASN A 125 -19.13 2.30 -10.27
#